data_350f277b43a3c6d3ebb64aeff52f0c3e
#
_entry.id   350f277b43a3c6d3ebb64aeff52f0c3e
#
_cell.length_a   1.000
_cell.length_b   1.000
_cell.length_c   1.000
_cell.angle_alpha   90.00
_cell.angle_beta   90.00
_cell.angle_gamma   90.00
#
_symmetry.space_group_name_H-M   'P 1'
#
loop_
_entity.id
_entity.type
_entity.pdbx_description
1 polymer ?
#
loop_
_entity_poly.entity_id
_entity_poly.type
_entity_poly.pdbx_seq_one_letter_code
_entity_poly.pdbx_strand_id
1 'polypeptide(L)'
;MHTYLGKIGLGLCFLGLQILLNARAAGVQTREATIRIPYKNGSYVGKPLAWDGREMMLLRRDGKINILPVASEQDFETLSHDFKPFSAEAIRENLQREFGRKYQVSITRNFVVVHPPGDYQVWAMPFEKLYGRFDAYFSSRNFPLSSPDFPMVAIVLRTRTEFDNFLRAYHDYDSQILGYYSPKSNRIVTYDQTLGSSKDQNWFFAADTIIHEATHQTAFNTGVHSRYAPVPRWVSEGLAMLFEAPGVNNSLYYTKLTDRINRGRLVELKAYYRNDQVAGRLPELVASDQLFRTDPSLAYAVSWGMTFYLSEKMPQQYHQFLANDAQRDDFADYSSAQRAQDFAATCGSKWTDLEANMKRFILSLE
;
A
#
# COMPACT_ATOMS: atom_id res chain seq x y z
N MET A 1 20.38 -23.14 -16.91
CA MET A 1 20.51 -22.23 -15.76
C MET A 1 20.05 -20.87 -16.25
N HIS A 2 18.73 -20.68 -16.36
CA HIS A 2 18.12 -19.43 -16.84
C HIS A 2 17.63 -18.65 -15.61
N THR A 3 18.26 -17.53 -15.38
CA THR A 3 17.89 -16.52 -14.41
C THR A 3 16.54 -15.89 -14.82
N TYR A 4 15.45 -16.37 -14.25
CA TYR A 4 14.17 -15.68 -14.26
C TYR A 4 14.21 -14.55 -13.19
N LEU A 5 14.69 -13.39 -13.61
CA LEU A 5 14.48 -12.13 -12.91
C LEU A 5 13.02 -11.72 -13.15
N GLY A 6 12.15 -12.12 -12.22
CA GLY A 6 10.78 -11.64 -12.19
C GLY A 6 10.79 -10.13 -11.91
N LYS A 7 10.56 -9.33 -12.93
CA LYS A 7 10.25 -7.91 -12.81
C LYS A 7 8.87 -7.79 -12.17
N ILE A 8 8.81 -7.65 -10.85
CA ILE A 8 7.62 -7.19 -10.16
C ILE A 8 7.52 -5.69 -10.43
N GLY A 9 6.86 -5.34 -11.52
CA GLY A 9 6.50 -3.97 -11.84
C GLY A 9 5.27 -3.58 -11.02
N LEU A 10 5.49 -2.97 -9.87
CA LEU A 10 4.42 -2.47 -9.01
C LEU A 10 4.13 -1.02 -9.36
N GLY A 11 3.06 -0.81 -10.09
CA GLY A 11 2.51 0.51 -10.37
C GLY A 11 1.56 0.95 -9.27
N LEU A 12 2.05 1.58 -8.20
CA LEU A 12 1.21 2.41 -7.35
C LEU A 12 0.90 3.70 -8.11
N CYS A 13 -0.33 3.83 -8.64
CA CYS A 13 -0.81 5.06 -9.22
C CYS A 13 -1.15 6.09 -8.13
N PHE A 14 -0.19 6.93 -7.81
CA PHE A 14 -0.39 8.15 -7.02
C PHE A 14 -0.87 9.35 -7.85
N LEU A 15 -1.25 9.18 -9.11
CA LEU A 15 -1.61 10.27 -10.02
C LEU A 15 -2.94 10.97 -9.72
N GLY A 16 -3.69 10.57 -8.70
CA GLY A 16 -4.98 11.18 -8.37
C GLY A 16 -4.98 12.13 -7.16
N LEU A 17 -3.91 12.18 -6.37
CA LEU A 17 -3.90 12.96 -5.12
C LEU A 17 -3.27 14.37 -5.25
N GLN A 18 -2.67 14.70 -6.39
CA GLN A 18 -1.97 15.99 -6.57
C GLN A 18 -2.86 17.18 -6.94
N ILE A 19 -4.18 17.04 -7.01
CA ILE A 19 -5.06 18.12 -7.54
C ILE A 19 -5.72 18.98 -6.46
N LEU A 20 -5.59 18.68 -5.16
CA LEU A 20 -6.27 19.47 -4.10
C LEU A 20 -5.31 20.26 -3.20
N LEU A 21 -4.39 20.99 -3.79
CA LEU A 21 -3.27 21.62 -3.09
C LEU A 21 -3.50 23.05 -2.60
N ASN A 22 -4.73 23.56 -2.58
CA ASN A 22 -5.03 24.88 -2.02
C ASN A 22 -6.34 24.96 -1.22
N ALA A 23 -6.83 23.84 -0.71
CA ALA A 23 -7.99 23.85 0.18
C ALA A 23 -7.57 24.23 1.60
N ARG A 24 -7.27 25.51 1.84
CA ARG A 24 -7.52 26.09 3.16
C ARG A 24 -9.02 25.98 3.38
N ALA A 25 -9.43 25.08 4.26
CA ALA A 25 -10.79 24.80 4.61
C ALA A 25 -11.56 26.11 4.90
N ALA A 26 -12.42 26.52 3.98
CA ALA A 26 -13.57 27.31 4.32
C ALA A 26 -14.43 26.43 5.23
N GLY A 27 -14.59 26.84 6.48
CA GLY A 27 -15.09 26.08 7.62
C GLY A 27 -16.37 25.29 7.36
N VAL A 28 -16.24 24.03 6.96
CA VAL A 28 -17.30 23.05 7.16
C VAL A 28 -16.96 22.23 8.39
N GLN A 29 -17.55 22.57 9.52
CA GLN A 29 -17.49 21.86 10.80
C GLN A 29 -18.19 20.50 10.75
N THR A 30 -18.08 19.72 9.66
CA THR A 30 -18.84 18.47 9.51
C THR A 30 -17.95 17.27 9.19
N ARG A 31 -16.76 17.18 9.82
CA ARG A 31 -15.86 16.02 9.61
C ARG A 31 -16.52 14.66 9.88
N GLU A 32 -17.61 14.60 10.64
CA GLU A 32 -18.31 13.35 10.99
C GLU A 32 -19.67 13.18 10.31
N ALA A 33 -20.17 14.18 9.59
CA ALA A 33 -21.48 14.10 8.92
C ALA A 33 -21.47 13.12 7.75
N THR A 34 -22.57 12.40 7.59
CA THR A 34 -22.88 11.66 6.36
C THR A 34 -23.70 12.55 5.44
N ILE A 35 -23.22 12.79 4.23
CA ILE A 35 -23.90 13.60 3.22
C ILE A 35 -24.25 12.76 1.99
N ARG A 36 -25.23 13.24 1.22
CA ARG A 36 -25.60 12.74 -0.11
C ARG A 36 -25.30 13.80 -1.15
N ILE A 37 -24.53 13.44 -2.17
CA ILE A 37 -24.22 14.28 -3.31
C ILE A 37 -24.91 13.68 -4.54
N PRO A 38 -25.90 14.34 -5.15
CA PRO A 38 -26.43 13.94 -6.44
C PRO A 38 -25.36 14.02 -7.53
N TYR A 39 -25.24 13.01 -8.37
CA TYR A 39 -24.25 13.02 -9.45
C TYR A 39 -24.74 12.17 -10.63
N LYS A 40 -24.81 12.76 -11.82
CA LYS A 40 -25.37 12.11 -13.03
C LYS A 40 -26.76 11.52 -12.74
N ASN A 41 -26.95 10.23 -12.98
CA ASN A 41 -28.23 9.53 -12.78
C ASN A 41 -28.36 8.83 -11.43
N GLY A 42 -27.56 9.24 -10.41
CA GLY A 42 -27.55 8.62 -9.09
C GLY A 42 -27.11 9.57 -8.00
N SER A 43 -26.60 9.01 -6.92
CA SER A 43 -26.03 9.78 -5.82
C SER A 43 -24.89 9.04 -5.14
N TYR A 44 -23.98 9.80 -4.55
CA TYR A 44 -22.94 9.29 -3.66
C TYR A 44 -23.25 9.64 -2.21
N VAL A 45 -23.08 8.68 -1.31
CA VAL A 45 -23.31 8.87 0.12
C VAL A 45 -22.00 8.58 0.84
N GLY A 46 -21.59 9.50 1.72
CA GLY A 46 -20.32 9.36 2.44
C GLY A 46 -20.05 10.54 3.38
N LYS A 47 -18.83 10.54 3.92
CA LYS A 47 -18.28 11.58 4.78
C LYS A 47 -17.40 12.51 3.97
N PRO A 48 -17.57 13.83 4.03
CA PRO A 48 -16.63 14.76 3.40
C PRO A 48 -15.27 14.71 4.10
N LEU A 49 -14.21 14.56 3.30
CA LEU A 49 -12.82 14.58 3.80
C LEU A 49 -12.18 15.95 3.60
N ALA A 50 -12.34 16.50 2.40
CA ALA A 50 -11.84 17.81 2.01
C ALA A 50 -12.76 18.42 0.94
N TRP A 51 -12.83 19.76 0.93
CA TRP A 51 -13.61 20.53 -0.05
C TRP A 51 -12.92 21.87 -0.33
N ASP A 52 -12.70 22.18 -1.61
CA ASP A 52 -12.04 23.41 -2.05
C ASP A 52 -13.02 24.45 -2.65
N GLY A 53 -14.33 24.19 -2.58
CA GLY A 53 -15.37 25.02 -3.18
C GLY A 53 -15.62 24.71 -4.67
N ARG A 54 -14.96 23.72 -5.24
CA ARG A 54 -15.19 23.21 -6.61
C ARG A 54 -15.36 21.70 -6.62
N GLU A 55 -14.49 21.01 -5.89
CA GLU A 55 -14.48 19.56 -5.79
C GLU A 55 -14.45 19.13 -4.32
N MET A 56 -15.18 18.07 -4.02
CA MET A 56 -15.22 17.46 -2.71
C MET A 56 -14.67 16.04 -2.76
N MET A 57 -13.74 15.73 -1.86
CA MET A 57 -13.33 14.35 -1.57
C MET A 57 -14.34 13.75 -0.60
N LEU A 58 -15.01 12.71 -1.04
CA LEU A 58 -16.04 11.99 -0.28
C LEU A 58 -15.58 10.59 0.06
N LEU A 59 -15.46 10.27 1.35
CA LEU A 59 -15.20 8.92 1.85
C LEU A 59 -16.53 8.17 1.94
N ARG A 60 -16.66 7.15 1.11
CA ARG A 60 -17.87 6.31 1.08
C ARG A 60 -17.88 5.31 2.23
N ARG A 61 -19.06 4.79 2.54
CA ARG A 61 -19.25 3.79 3.59
C ARG A 61 -18.58 2.44 3.31
N ASP A 62 -18.16 2.19 2.05
CA ASP A 62 -17.34 1.03 1.63
C ASP A 62 -15.84 1.31 1.64
N GLY A 63 -15.41 2.45 2.17
CA GLY A 63 -14.02 2.87 2.26
C GLY A 63 -13.42 3.47 0.99
N LYS A 64 -14.17 3.57 -0.11
CA LYS A 64 -13.73 4.24 -1.34
C LYS A 64 -13.73 5.76 -1.19
N ILE A 65 -12.79 6.43 -1.82
CA ILE A 65 -12.73 7.89 -1.93
C ILE A 65 -13.18 8.29 -3.35
N ASN A 66 -14.16 9.18 -3.44
CA ASN A 66 -14.55 9.79 -4.69
C ASN A 66 -14.25 11.29 -4.66
N ILE A 67 -13.82 11.84 -5.79
CA ILE A 67 -13.72 13.28 -6.01
C ILE A 67 -14.93 13.67 -6.86
N LEU A 68 -15.76 14.57 -6.35
CA LEU A 68 -17.02 14.95 -6.94
C LEU A 68 -17.09 16.47 -7.09
N PRO A 69 -17.63 17.00 -8.20
CA PRO A 69 -17.86 18.43 -8.34
C PRO A 69 -18.94 18.87 -7.35
N VAL A 70 -18.58 19.79 -6.47
CA VAL A 70 -19.45 20.40 -5.46
C VAL A 70 -19.07 21.88 -5.35
N ALA A 71 -19.91 22.76 -5.90
CA ALA A 71 -19.63 24.18 -5.95
C ALA A 71 -20.21 24.95 -4.74
N SER A 72 -21.23 24.39 -4.08
CA SER A 72 -21.90 25.03 -2.94
C SER A 72 -22.48 23.99 -1.97
N GLU A 73 -22.87 24.43 -0.78
CA GLU A 73 -23.59 23.60 0.20
C GLU A 73 -24.98 23.14 -0.29
N GLN A 74 -25.52 23.79 -1.30
CA GLN A 74 -26.82 23.42 -1.92
C GLN A 74 -26.67 22.16 -2.82
N ASP A 75 -25.46 21.77 -3.18
CA ASP A 75 -25.20 20.63 -4.04
C ASP A 75 -25.21 19.29 -3.26
N PHE A 76 -25.39 19.32 -1.95
CA PHE A 76 -25.47 18.11 -1.12
C PHE A 76 -26.51 18.23 0.01
N GLU A 77 -26.95 17.08 0.49
CA GLU A 77 -27.91 16.94 1.59
C GLU A 77 -27.20 16.26 2.79
N THR A 78 -27.30 16.83 3.98
CA THR A 78 -26.85 16.16 5.21
C THR A 78 -27.87 15.12 5.66
N LEU A 79 -27.45 13.86 5.70
CA LEU A 79 -28.31 12.74 6.10
C LEU A 79 -28.22 12.44 7.59
N SER A 80 -27.04 12.57 8.19
CA SER A 80 -26.80 12.40 9.62
C SER A 80 -25.54 13.15 10.05
N HIS A 81 -25.40 13.36 11.37
CA HIS A 81 -24.18 13.92 11.98
C HIS A 81 -23.19 12.83 12.42
N ASP A 82 -23.42 11.58 12.01
CA ASP A 82 -22.60 10.42 12.35
C ASP A 82 -22.32 9.63 11.07
N PHE A 83 -21.05 9.29 10.85
CA PHE A 83 -20.62 8.46 9.73
C PHE A 83 -20.39 7.01 10.19
N LYS A 84 -21.09 6.08 9.56
CA LYS A 84 -20.95 4.64 9.84
C LYS A 84 -20.49 3.89 8.61
N PRO A 85 -19.32 3.23 8.66
CA PRO A 85 -18.90 2.29 7.62
C PRO A 85 -19.94 1.18 7.38
N PHE A 86 -19.91 0.55 6.22
CA PHE A 86 -20.65 -0.67 5.99
C PHE A 86 -20.05 -1.82 6.80
N SER A 87 -20.91 -2.71 7.30
CA SER A 87 -20.46 -3.98 7.87
C SER A 87 -19.84 -4.89 6.80
N ALA A 88 -19.10 -5.91 7.22
CA ALA A 88 -18.53 -6.91 6.32
C ALA A 88 -19.60 -7.61 5.47
N GLU A 89 -20.77 -7.89 6.05
CA GLU A 89 -21.92 -8.49 5.36
C GLU A 89 -22.47 -7.58 4.27
N ALA A 90 -22.65 -6.29 4.56
CA ALA A 90 -23.12 -5.31 3.58
C ALA A 90 -22.11 -5.15 2.42
N ILE A 91 -20.80 -5.15 2.72
CA ILE A 91 -19.74 -5.13 1.71
C ILE A 91 -19.78 -6.42 0.89
N ARG A 92 -19.92 -7.59 1.51
CA ARG A 92 -20.05 -8.88 0.82
C ARG A 92 -21.20 -8.89 -0.18
N GLU A 93 -22.37 -8.42 0.24
CA GLU A 93 -23.56 -8.35 -0.64
C GLU A 93 -23.34 -7.41 -1.84
N ASN A 94 -22.70 -6.27 -1.61
CA ASN A 94 -22.34 -5.33 -2.67
C ASN A 94 -21.35 -5.96 -3.67
N LEU A 95 -20.31 -6.61 -3.16
CA LEU A 95 -19.33 -7.31 -4.00
C LEU A 95 -19.94 -8.49 -4.75
N GLN A 96 -20.83 -9.25 -4.12
CA GLN A 96 -21.52 -10.35 -4.80
C GLN A 96 -22.38 -9.84 -5.98
N ARG A 97 -22.99 -8.65 -5.85
CA ARG A 97 -23.70 -8.01 -6.97
C ARG A 97 -22.75 -7.47 -8.04
N GLU A 98 -21.61 -6.89 -7.63
CA GLU A 98 -20.59 -6.34 -8.53
C GLU A 98 -19.94 -7.44 -9.41
N PHE A 99 -19.58 -8.59 -8.81
CA PHE A 99 -18.84 -9.66 -9.48
C PHE A 99 -19.69 -10.83 -9.98
N GLY A 100 -20.95 -10.89 -9.54
CA GLY A 100 -21.92 -11.90 -9.99
C GLY A 100 -21.60 -13.32 -9.49
N ARG A 101 -22.30 -14.31 -10.08
CA ARG A 101 -22.22 -15.73 -9.64
C ARG A 101 -20.94 -16.46 -10.04
N LYS A 102 -20.09 -15.84 -10.85
CA LYS A 102 -18.79 -16.41 -11.26
C LYS A 102 -17.76 -16.42 -10.13
N TYR A 103 -18.01 -15.63 -9.09
CA TYR A 103 -17.15 -15.45 -7.94
C TYR A 103 -17.89 -15.80 -6.66
N GLN A 104 -17.11 -16.24 -5.67
CA GLN A 104 -17.54 -16.32 -4.28
C GLN A 104 -16.99 -15.12 -3.51
N VAL A 105 -17.69 -14.73 -2.45
CA VAL A 105 -17.23 -13.65 -1.55
C VAL A 105 -17.20 -14.20 -0.13
N SER A 106 -16.00 -14.35 0.40
CA SER A 106 -15.74 -14.86 1.76
C SER A 106 -15.41 -13.73 2.71
N ILE A 107 -15.85 -13.87 3.95
CA ILE A 107 -15.54 -12.96 5.06
C ILE A 107 -14.56 -13.65 6.01
N THR A 108 -13.51 -12.94 6.40
CA THR A 108 -12.66 -13.28 7.54
C THR A 108 -12.84 -12.21 8.62
N ARG A 109 -12.01 -12.19 9.67
CA ARG A 109 -12.12 -11.18 10.72
C ARG A 109 -11.92 -9.75 10.20
N ASN A 110 -10.92 -9.54 9.32
CA ASN A 110 -10.52 -8.22 8.86
C ASN A 110 -10.76 -8.00 7.36
N PHE A 111 -11.01 -9.08 6.58
CA PHE A 111 -11.13 -9.00 5.13
C PHE A 111 -12.48 -9.48 4.60
N VAL A 112 -12.86 -8.89 3.47
CA VAL A 112 -13.91 -9.41 2.58
C VAL A 112 -13.24 -9.70 1.22
N VAL A 113 -13.18 -10.97 0.83
CA VAL A 113 -12.40 -11.44 -0.31
C VAL A 113 -13.29 -11.97 -1.41
N VAL A 114 -13.22 -11.37 -2.60
CA VAL A 114 -13.79 -11.89 -3.84
C VAL A 114 -12.79 -12.85 -4.45
N HIS A 115 -13.22 -14.09 -4.76
CA HIS A 115 -12.31 -15.10 -5.28
C HIS A 115 -13.04 -16.10 -6.22
N PRO A 116 -12.31 -16.86 -7.05
CA PRO A 116 -12.86 -17.98 -7.80
C PRO A 116 -13.57 -18.96 -6.87
N PRO A 117 -14.58 -19.71 -7.33
CA PRO A 117 -15.19 -20.78 -6.55
C PRO A 117 -14.14 -21.77 -6.02
N GLY A 118 -14.20 -22.07 -4.71
CA GLY A 118 -13.24 -22.97 -4.07
C GLY A 118 -13.13 -22.74 -2.56
N ASP A 119 -12.10 -23.36 -1.97
CA ASP A 119 -11.86 -23.30 -0.53
C ASP A 119 -11.41 -21.91 -0.09
N TYR A 120 -12.15 -21.31 0.85
CA TYR A 120 -11.82 -20.02 1.41
C TYR A 120 -10.48 -20.02 2.17
N GLN A 121 -10.03 -21.19 2.67
CA GLN A 121 -8.70 -21.33 3.30
C GLN A 121 -7.57 -21.02 2.33
N VAL A 122 -7.78 -21.29 1.05
CA VAL A 122 -6.82 -20.99 -0.01
C VAL A 122 -6.88 -19.52 -0.40
N TRP A 123 -8.08 -18.95 -0.53
CA TRP A 123 -8.25 -17.64 -1.15
C TRP A 123 -8.33 -16.48 -0.16
N ALA A 124 -8.95 -16.67 1.01
CA ALA A 124 -9.20 -15.59 1.95
C ALA A 124 -8.22 -15.62 3.15
N MET A 125 -7.88 -16.80 3.64
CA MET A 125 -7.03 -16.91 4.83
C MET A 125 -5.59 -16.41 4.66
N PRO A 126 -4.94 -16.39 3.48
CA PRO A 126 -3.64 -15.77 3.33
C PRO A 126 -3.61 -14.29 3.71
N PHE A 127 -4.64 -13.52 3.36
CA PHE A 127 -4.78 -12.11 3.74
C PHE A 127 -4.92 -11.95 5.25
N GLU A 128 -5.78 -12.74 5.87
CA GLU A 128 -5.97 -12.71 7.32
C GLU A 128 -4.71 -13.12 8.10
N LYS A 129 -4.00 -14.14 7.64
CA LYS A 129 -2.74 -14.57 8.22
C LYS A 129 -1.67 -13.48 8.12
N LEU A 130 -1.60 -12.78 6.99
CA LEU A 130 -0.67 -11.66 6.85
C LEU A 130 -1.00 -10.55 7.84
N TYR A 131 -2.28 -10.18 7.99
CA TYR A 131 -2.69 -9.18 8.98
C TYR A 131 -2.20 -9.52 10.38
N GLY A 132 -2.44 -10.74 10.85
CA GLY A 132 -1.97 -11.17 12.16
C GLY A 132 -0.45 -11.15 12.33
N ARG A 133 0.29 -11.45 11.25
CA ARG A 133 1.77 -11.39 11.23
C ARG A 133 2.28 -9.96 11.20
N PHE A 134 1.61 -9.09 10.47
CA PHE A 134 1.89 -7.66 10.42
C PHE A 134 1.68 -7.02 11.80
N ASP A 135 0.55 -7.31 12.43
CA ASP A 135 0.27 -6.87 13.80
C ASP A 135 1.32 -7.37 14.79
N ALA A 136 1.70 -8.65 14.74
CA ALA A 136 2.73 -9.21 15.60
C ALA A 136 4.11 -8.56 15.37
N TYR A 137 4.46 -8.25 14.11
CA TYR A 137 5.73 -7.59 13.77
C TYR A 137 5.83 -6.20 14.42
N PHE A 138 4.80 -5.37 14.30
CA PHE A 138 4.78 -4.02 14.85
C PHE A 138 4.60 -4.00 16.36
N SER A 139 3.69 -4.84 16.89
CA SER A 139 3.45 -4.95 18.33
C SER A 139 4.71 -5.40 19.09
N SER A 140 5.48 -6.36 18.55
CA SER A 140 6.75 -6.81 19.16
C SER A 140 7.84 -5.73 19.20
N ARG A 141 7.65 -4.65 18.45
CA ARG A 141 8.54 -3.48 18.36
C ARG A 141 7.98 -2.23 19.04
N ASN A 142 6.92 -2.41 19.85
CA ASN A 142 6.23 -1.32 20.53
C ASN A 142 5.71 -0.21 19.61
N PHE A 143 5.30 -0.58 18.40
CA PHE A 143 4.62 0.32 17.46
C PHE A 143 3.12 0.00 17.51
N PRO A 144 2.29 0.87 18.10
CA PRO A 144 0.85 0.61 18.22
C PRO A 144 0.17 0.73 16.85
N LEU A 145 -0.66 -0.26 16.52
CA LEU A 145 -1.49 -0.24 15.34
C LEU A 145 -2.94 0.12 15.69
N SER A 146 -3.57 0.89 14.81
CA SER A 146 -5.01 1.15 14.88
C SER A 146 -5.79 -0.02 14.27
N SER A 147 -7.00 -0.24 14.74
CA SER A 147 -7.93 -1.14 14.03
C SER A 147 -8.39 -0.49 12.72
N PRO A 148 -8.53 -1.26 11.63
CA PRO A 148 -9.09 -0.74 10.39
C PRO A 148 -10.51 -0.19 10.57
N ASP A 149 -10.78 1.01 10.05
CA ASP A 149 -12.12 1.63 10.08
C ASP A 149 -13.12 0.90 9.18
N PHE A 150 -12.62 0.16 8.19
CA PHE A 150 -13.40 -0.57 7.20
C PHE A 150 -12.93 -2.01 7.09
N PRO A 151 -13.82 -2.98 6.81
CA PRO A 151 -13.38 -4.28 6.32
C PRO A 151 -12.51 -4.11 5.07
N MET A 152 -11.32 -4.68 5.08
CA MET A 152 -10.40 -4.61 3.94
C MET A 152 -10.88 -5.50 2.81
N VAL A 153 -10.87 -4.99 1.58
CA VAL A 153 -11.40 -5.72 0.42
C VAL A 153 -10.25 -6.21 -0.45
N ALA A 154 -10.21 -7.51 -0.73
CA ALA A 154 -9.32 -8.11 -1.71
C ALA A 154 -10.12 -8.78 -2.83
N ILE A 155 -9.62 -8.69 -4.06
CA ILE A 155 -10.24 -9.23 -5.27
C ILE A 155 -9.21 -10.11 -5.97
N VAL A 156 -9.46 -11.41 -5.99
CA VAL A 156 -8.67 -12.40 -6.73
C VAL A 156 -9.44 -12.80 -7.98
N LEU A 157 -9.04 -12.27 -9.13
CA LEU A 157 -9.66 -12.57 -10.41
C LEU A 157 -9.20 -13.95 -10.92
N ARG A 158 -9.99 -14.58 -11.80
CA ARG A 158 -9.71 -15.96 -12.25
C ARG A 158 -8.54 -16.05 -13.20
N THR A 159 -8.33 -15.00 -14.02
CA THR A 159 -7.33 -15.04 -15.09
C THR A 159 -6.59 -13.71 -15.20
N ARG A 160 -5.39 -13.76 -15.79
CA ARG A 160 -4.64 -12.56 -16.18
C ARG A 160 -5.46 -11.63 -17.07
N THR A 161 -6.21 -12.17 -18.03
CA THR A 161 -7.05 -11.36 -18.94
C THR A 161 -8.13 -10.59 -18.18
N GLU A 162 -8.78 -11.22 -17.20
CA GLU A 162 -9.77 -10.52 -16.35
C GLU A 162 -9.11 -9.41 -15.53
N PHE A 163 -7.92 -9.65 -15.00
CA PHE A 163 -7.13 -8.65 -14.28
C PHE A 163 -6.73 -7.46 -15.18
N ASP A 164 -6.21 -7.72 -16.38
CA ASP A 164 -5.85 -6.68 -17.34
C ASP A 164 -7.05 -5.83 -17.76
N ASN A 165 -8.21 -6.47 -17.98
CA ASN A 165 -9.46 -5.77 -18.31
C ASN A 165 -9.94 -4.92 -17.14
N PHE A 166 -9.79 -5.41 -15.90
CA PHE A 166 -10.12 -4.65 -14.71
C PHE A 166 -9.24 -3.40 -14.59
N LEU A 167 -7.93 -3.53 -14.76
CA LEU A 167 -7.00 -2.39 -14.67
C LEU A 167 -7.26 -1.34 -15.77
N ARG A 168 -7.53 -1.77 -17.01
CA ARG A 168 -7.86 -0.83 -18.11
C ARG A 168 -9.10 -0.02 -17.83
N ALA A 169 -10.09 -0.58 -17.14
CA ALA A 169 -11.31 0.13 -16.76
C ALA A 169 -11.05 1.26 -15.75
N TYR A 170 -9.94 1.18 -14.99
CA TYR A 170 -9.52 2.16 -14.00
C TYR A 170 -8.36 3.06 -14.45
N HIS A 171 -7.97 3.01 -15.73
CA HIS A 171 -6.92 3.83 -16.37
C HIS A 171 -5.49 3.63 -15.87
N ASP A 172 -5.21 2.56 -15.11
CA ASP A 172 -3.92 2.31 -14.46
C ASP A 172 -3.23 1.05 -15.01
N TYR A 173 -3.41 0.78 -16.31
CA TYR A 173 -2.90 -0.44 -16.91
C TYR A 173 -1.37 -0.41 -17.11
N ASP A 174 -0.68 -1.29 -16.39
CA ASP A 174 0.69 -1.72 -16.66
C ASP A 174 0.71 -3.25 -16.83
N SER A 175 1.20 -3.71 -17.99
CA SER A 175 1.24 -5.14 -18.32
C SER A 175 2.20 -5.97 -17.46
N GLN A 176 3.02 -5.34 -16.63
CA GLN A 176 4.03 -6.03 -15.82
C GLN A 176 3.58 -6.30 -14.38
N ILE A 177 2.53 -5.62 -13.90
CA ILE A 177 2.05 -5.80 -12.53
C ILE A 177 1.29 -7.13 -12.38
N LEU A 178 1.43 -7.77 -11.22
CA LEU A 178 0.78 -9.03 -10.86
C LEU A 178 -0.31 -8.83 -9.80
N GLY A 179 -0.26 -7.72 -9.11
CA GLY A 179 -1.19 -7.27 -8.11
C GLY A 179 -1.17 -5.76 -7.99
N TYR A 180 -2.16 -5.22 -7.29
CA TYR A 180 -2.31 -3.79 -7.15
C TYR A 180 -3.17 -3.47 -5.92
N TYR A 181 -2.66 -2.63 -5.03
CA TYR A 181 -3.45 -1.99 -3.98
C TYR A 181 -3.69 -0.52 -4.33
N SER A 182 -4.91 -0.07 -4.18
CA SER A 182 -5.27 1.34 -4.35
C SER A 182 -5.74 1.98 -3.05
N PRO A 183 -5.01 2.96 -2.49
CA PRO A 183 -5.49 3.72 -1.34
C PRO A 183 -6.82 4.44 -1.60
N LYS A 184 -7.08 4.84 -2.84
CA LYS A 184 -8.33 5.51 -3.25
C LYS A 184 -9.54 4.59 -3.19
N SER A 185 -9.43 3.36 -3.72
CA SER A 185 -10.51 2.38 -3.64
C SER A 185 -10.50 1.56 -2.37
N ASN A 186 -9.38 1.55 -1.65
CA ASN A 186 -9.06 0.67 -0.52
C ASN A 186 -9.19 -0.81 -0.86
N ARG A 187 -8.88 -1.19 -2.09
CA ARG A 187 -8.99 -2.56 -2.60
C ARG A 187 -7.66 -3.09 -3.09
N ILE A 188 -7.38 -4.35 -2.78
CA ILE A 188 -6.38 -5.15 -3.49
C ILE A 188 -7.07 -5.78 -4.69
N VAL A 189 -6.37 -5.83 -5.83
CA VAL A 189 -6.76 -6.61 -7.00
C VAL A 189 -5.56 -7.42 -7.46
N THR A 190 -5.76 -8.72 -7.63
CA THR A 190 -4.81 -9.67 -8.20
C THR A 190 -5.57 -10.74 -8.98
N TYR A 191 -4.89 -11.75 -9.46
CA TYR A 191 -5.53 -12.87 -10.17
C TYR A 191 -4.94 -14.20 -9.74
N ASP A 192 -5.64 -15.29 -10.05
CA ASP A 192 -5.16 -16.64 -9.81
C ASP A 192 -3.96 -16.95 -10.73
N GLN A 193 -2.77 -16.92 -10.15
CA GLN A 193 -1.51 -17.19 -10.82
C GLN A 193 -1.17 -18.69 -10.87
N THR A 194 -2.03 -19.55 -10.31
CA THR A 194 -1.80 -21.00 -10.27
C THR A 194 -2.30 -21.71 -11.52
N LEU A 195 -3.14 -21.07 -12.32
CA LEU A 195 -3.67 -21.63 -13.56
C LEU A 195 -2.58 -21.72 -14.64
N GLY A 196 -2.22 -22.93 -15.01
CA GLY A 196 -1.37 -23.20 -16.20
C GLY A 196 0.08 -23.57 -15.92
N SER A 197 0.50 -23.79 -14.71
CA SER A 197 1.84 -24.26 -14.37
C SER A 197 1.86 -25.30 -13.25
N SER A 198 3.02 -25.92 -13.02
CA SER A 198 3.21 -26.87 -11.93
C SER A 198 2.81 -26.22 -10.60
N LYS A 199 1.90 -26.83 -9.86
CA LYS A 199 1.21 -26.30 -8.67
C LYS A 199 2.13 -25.70 -7.62
N ASP A 200 3.39 -26.15 -7.51
CA ASP A 200 4.27 -25.75 -6.42
C ASP A 200 5.00 -24.41 -6.67
N GLN A 201 5.41 -24.10 -7.90
CA GLN A 201 6.15 -22.87 -8.18
C GLN A 201 5.23 -21.64 -8.26
N ASN A 202 4.05 -21.76 -8.83
CA ASN A 202 3.15 -20.62 -8.98
C ASN A 202 2.46 -20.22 -7.69
N TRP A 203 2.29 -21.14 -6.74
CA TRP A 203 1.79 -20.81 -5.43
C TRP A 203 2.73 -19.85 -4.67
N PHE A 204 4.06 -20.01 -4.82
CA PHE A 204 5.03 -19.11 -4.22
C PHE A 204 4.94 -17.70 -4.81
N PHE A 205 4.84 -17.54 -6.13
CA PHE A 205 4.68 -16.21 -6.75
C PHE A 205 3.34 -15.56 -6.42
N ALA A 206 2.27 -16.33 -6.38
CA ALA A 206 0.97 -15.82 -5.94
C ALA A 206 1.01 -15.40 -4.47
N ALA A 207 1.70 -16.14 -3.61
CA ALA A 207 1.88 -15.80 -2.21
C ALA A 207 2.67 -14.51 -2.03
N ASP A 208 3.77 -14.30 -2.76
CA ASP A 208 4.60 -13.09 -2.69
C ASP A 208 3.79 -11.85 -3.12
N THR A 209 3.02 -11.96 -4.20
CA THR A 209 2.14 -10.87 -4.65
C THR A 209 1.05 -10.56 -3.60
N ILE A 210 0.42 -11.58 -3.02
CA ILE A 210 -0.58 -11.39 -1.97
C ILE A 210 0.05 -10.74 -0.74
N ILE A 211 1.24 -11.20 -0.31
CA ILE A 211 1.97 -10.63 0.83
C ILE A 211 2.29 -9.16 0.57
N HIS A 212 2.79 -8.83 -0.62
CA HIS A 212 3.14 -7.48 -0.99
C HIS A 212 1.93 -6.52 -0.94
N GLU A 213 0.86 -6.85 -1.67
CA GLU A 213 -0.32 -6.00 -1.77
C GLU A 213 -1.10 -5.92 -0.44
N ALA A 214 -1.16 -7.03 0.30
CA ALA A 214 -1.82 -7.04 1.60
C ALA A 214 -0.99 -6.29 2.66
N THR A 215 0.34 -6.22 2.52
CA THR A 215 1.19 -5.35 3.36
C THR A 215 0.85 -3.89 3.13
N HIS A 216 0.75 -3.45 1.86
CA HIS A 216 0.29 -2.09 1.55
C HIS A 216 -1.07 -1.81 2.19
N GLN A 217 -2.09 -2.64 1.90
CA GLN A 217 -3.43 -2.41 2.43
C GLN A 217 -3.44 -2.37 3.96
N THR A 218 -2.75 -3.30 4.61
CA THR A 218 -2.69 -3.35 6.08
C THR A 218 -2.02 -2.10 6.63
N ALA A 219 -0.86 -1.68 6.08
CA ALA A 219 -0.14 -0.49 6.51
C ALA A 219 -1.00 0.78 6.41
N PHE A 220 -1.73 0.94 5.30
CA PHE A 220 -2.62 2.09 5.06
C PHE A 220 -3.93 2.06 5.89
N ASN A 221 -4.31 0.92 6.47
CA ASN A 221 -5.52 0.78 7.26
C ASN A 221 -5.26 0.63 8.77
N THR A 222 -3.99 0.53 9.19
CA THR A 222 -3.62 0.35 10.60
C THR A 222 -2.79 1.49 11.17
N GLY A 223 -2.64 2.59 10.42
CA GLY A 223 -1.96 3.79 10.90
C GLY A 223 -0.44 3.77 10.74
N VAL A 224 0.14 2.79 10.03
CA VAL A 224 1.56 2.84 9.62
C VAL A 224 1.76 3.82 8.47
N HIS A 225 0.79 3.90 7.57
CA HIS A 225 0.71 4.90 6.51
C HIS A 225 -0.65 5.60 6.54
N SER A 226 -0.69 6.90 6.17
CA SER A 226 -1.95 7.62 5.97
C SER A 226 -2.51 7.37 4.57
N ARG A 227 -3.82 7.15 4.46
CA ARG A 227 -4.53 7.14 3.17
C ARG A 227 -4.81 8.55 2.63
N TYR A 228 -4.62 9.56 3.46
CA TYR A 228 -5.04 10.94 3.20
C TYR A 228 -3.86 11.90 3.07
N ALA A 229 -2.64 11.47 3.45
CA ALA A 229 -1.41 12.21 3.24
C ALA A 229 -0.49 11.48 2.24
N PRO A 230 0.31 12.21 1.44
CA PRO A 230 1.27 11.59 0.55
C PRO A 230 2.31 10.77 1.32
N VAL A 231 2.48 9.50 0.99
CA VAL A 231 3.54 8.63 1.52
C VAL A 231 4.65 8.51 0.47
N PRO A 232 5.92 8.77 0.81
CA PRO A 232 7.01 8.56 -0.13
C PRO A 232 7.04 7.12 -0.64
N ARG A 233 7.21 6.96 -1.94
CA ARG A 233 7.10 5.62 -2.55
C ARG A 233 8.12 4.64 -1.99
N TRP A 234 9.34 5.09 -1.69
CA TRP A 234 10.35 4.23 -1.08
C TRP A 234 9.94 3.67 0.29
N VAL A 235 9.12 4.41 1.06
CA VAL A 235 8.64 3.98 2.37
C VAL A 235 7.63 2.85 2.22
N SER A 236 6.62 3.06 1.38
CA SER A 236 5.57 2.05 1.16
C SER A 236 6.10 0.80 0.47
N GLU A 237 6.89 0.95 -0.61
CA GLU A 237 7.48 -0.17 -1.34
C GLU A 237 8.54 -0.91 -0.51
N GLY A 238 9.39 -0.15 0.20
CA GLY A 238 10.40 -0.74 1.07
C GLY A 238 9.79 -1.61 2.16
N LEU A 239 8.69 -1.16 2.77
CA LEU A 239 7.96 -1.94 3.77
C LEU A 239 7.32 -3.19 3.17
N ALA A 240 6.66 -3.07 2.01
CA ALA A 240 6.04 -4.22 1.35
C ALA A 240 7.08 -5.29 0.98
N MET A 241 8.21 -4.89 0.38
CA MET A 241 9.32 -5.81 0.06
C MET A 241 10.01 -6.39 1.30
N LEU A 242 10.02 -5.68 2.44
CA LEU A 242 10.51 -6.23 3.69
C LEU A 242 9.65 -7.41 4.15
N PHE A 243 8.33 -7.30 4.00
CA PHE A 243 7.38 -8.36 4.38
C PHE A 243 7.37 -9.56 3.43
N GLU A 244 7.89 -9.47 2.21
CA GLU A 244 8.06 -10.63 1.33
C GLU A 244 9.01 -11.68 1.93
N ALA A 245 9.92 -11.29 2.81
CA ALA A 245 10.86 -12.23 3.44
C ALA A 245 10.17 -13.09 4.52
N PRO A 246 10.33 -14.44 4.48
CA PRO A 246 9.68 -15.34 5.43
C PRO A 246 9.98 -15.03 6.90
N GLY A 247 11.19 -14.59 7.24
CA GLY A 247 11.56 -14.22 8.62
C GLY A 247 10.94 -12.91 9.11
N VAL A 248 10.28 -12.13 8.23
CA VAL A 248 9.48 -10.97 8.60
C VAL A 248 8.00 -11.35 8.70
N ASN A 249 7.44 -11.90 7.62
CA ASN A 249 6.02 -12.24 7.58
C ASN A 249 5.65 -13.53 8.32
N ASN A 250 6.61 -14.35 8.76
CA ASN A 250 6.39 -15.61 9.46
C ASN A 250 7.49 -15.92 10.49
N SER A 251 7.86 -14.92 11.29
CA SER A 251 9.00 -14.96 12.23
C SER A 251 8.91 -16.05 13.31
N LEU A 252 7.75 -16.65 13.55
CA LEU A 252 7.60 -17.79 14.47
C LEU A 252 8.36 -19.03 13.98
N TYR A 253 8.48 -19.23 12.68
CA TYR A 253 9.15 -20.38 12.07
C TYR A 253 10.51 -20.02 11.48
N TYR A 254 10.73 -18.76 11.12
CA TYR A 254 11.92 -18.25 10.45
C TYR A 254 12.56 -17.17 11.33
N THR A 255 13.50 -17.55 12.17
CA THR A 255 14.01 -16.68 13.25
C THR A 255 15.36 -16.03 12.97
N LYS A 256 16.11 -16.53 11.96
CA LYS A 256 17.45 -16.06 11.65
C LYS A 256 17.42 -14.75 10.87
N LEU A 257 18.49 -13.95 10.95
CA LEU A 257 18.67 -12.76 10.13
C LEU A 257 18.58 -13.10 8.63
N THR A 258 19.16 -14.22 8.22
CA THR A 258 19.14 -14.69 6.82
C THR A 258 17.74 -14.99 6.29
N ASP A 259 16.80 -15.32 7.19
CA ASP A 259 15.40 -15.56 6.82
C ASP A 259 14.63 -14.25 6.58
N ARG A 260 15.12 -13.12 7.14
CA ARG A 260 14.52 -11.78 6.98
C ARG A 260 15.00 -11.04 5.73
N ILE A 261 15.84 -11.68 4.93
CA ILE A 261 16.41 -11.10 3.71
C ILE A 261 15.50 -11.40 2.52
N ASN A 262 15.08 -10.36 1.81
CA ASN A 262 14.55 -10.52 0.46
C ASN A 262 15.73 -10.83 -0.49
N ARG A 263 15.90 -12.11 -0.82
CA ARG A 263 17.08 -12.57 -1.55
C ARG A 263 17.17 -12.00 -2.96
N GLY A 264 16.04 -11.82 -3.64
CA GLY A 264 16.01 -11.21 -4.97
C GLY A 264 16.56 -9.79 -4.93
N ARG A 265 16.06 -8.97 -4.01
CA ARG A 265 16.51 -7.59 -3.81
C ARG A 265 17.95 -7.49 -3.31
N LEU A 266 18.40 -8.43 -2.47
CA LEU A 266 19.79 -8.47 -2.05
C LEU A 266 20.75 -8.69 -3.24
N VAL A 267 20.44 -9.65 -4.12
CA VAL A 267 21.26 -9.94 -5.30
C VAL A 267 21.34 -8.72 -6.22
N GLU A 268 20.20 -8.09 -6.50
CA GLU A 268 20.12 -6.87 -7.31
C GLU A 268 20.94 -5.73 -6.69
N LEU A 269 20.72 -5.43 -5.40
CA LEU A 269 21.40 -4.34 -4.73
C LEU A 269 22.92 -4.55 -4.64
N LYS A 270 23.36 -5.78 -4.39
CA LYS A 270 24.79 -6.10 -4.45
C LYS A 270 25.41 -5.88 -5.84
N ALA A 271 24.65 -6.17 -6.92
CA ALA A 271 25.10 -5.89 -8.28
C ALA A 271 25.22 -4.38 -8.53
N TYR A 272 24.26 -3.59 -8.09
CA TYR A 272 24.31 -2.13 -8.17
C TYR A 272 25.48 -1.53 -7.38
N TYR A 273 25.79 -2.05 -6.18
CA TYR A 273 26.96 -1.62 -5.41
C TYR A 273 28.29 -1.94 -6.10
N ARG A 274 28.40 -3.12 -6.75
CA ARG A 274 29.62 -3.49 -7.49
C ARG A 274 29.88 -2.58 -8.69
N ASN A 275 28.83 -2.03 -9.28
CA ASN A 275 28.89 -1.15 -10.45
C ASN A 275 28.86 0.34 -10.05
N ASP A 276 28.99 0.66 -8.76
CA ASP A 276 28.96 2.00 -8.19
C ASP A 276 27.71 2.86 -8.58
N GLN A 277 26.56 2.19 -8.76
CA GLN A 277 25.32 2.84 -9.22
C GLN A 277 24.45 3.36 -8.07
N VAL A 278 24.79 3.07 -6.80
CA VAL A 278 24.02 3.49 -5.62
C VAL A 278 24.54 4.80 -5.01
N ALA A 279 25.79 5.18 -5.32
CA ALA A 279 26.40 6.39 -4.74
C ALA A 279 25.55 7.65 -5.01
N GLY A 280 25.19 8.38 -3.95
CA GLY A 280 24.37 9.59 -4.01
C GLY A 280 22.87 9.34 -4.29
N ARG A 281 22.40 8.09 -4.34
CA ARG A 281 20.99 7.78 -4.65
C ARG A 281 20.05 7.85 -3.44
N LEU A 282 20.56 7.72 -2.20
CA LEU A 282 19.70 7.80 -1.01
C LEU A 282 19.03 9.18 -0.86
N PRO A 283 19.76 10.32 -0.99
CA PRO A 283 19.11 11.64 -0.95
C PRO A 283 18.05 11.83 -2.05
N GLU A 284 18.33 11.36 -3.28
CA GLU A 284 17.38 11.42 -4.40
C GLU A 284 16.12 10.62 -4.11
N LEU A 285 16.28 9.36 -3.63
CA LEU A 285 15.18 8.45 -3.31
C LEU A 285 14.28 9.00 -2.21
N VAL A 286 14.88 9.62 -1.17
CA VAL A 286 14.12 10.21 -0.07
C VAL A 286 13.39 11.47 -0.51
N ALA A 287 14.06 12.33 -1.27
CA ALA A 287 13.52 13.63 -1.66
C ALA A 287 12.38 13.52 -2.70
N SER A 288 12.37 12.49 -3.55
CA SER A 288 11.37 12.39 -4.62
C SER A 288 11.15 10.95 -5.10
N ASP A 289 10.03 10.76 -5.80
CA ASP A 289 9.73 9.46 -6.44
C ASP A 289 10.29 9.39 -7.88
N GLN A 290 11.21 10.31 -8.25
CA GLN A 290 11.75 10.38 -9.61
C GLN A 290 12.51 9.12 -10.01
N LEU A 291 13.29 8.54 -9.08
CA LEU A 291 14.06 7.33 -9.34
C LEU A 291 13.18 6.15 -9.77
N PHE A 292 11.97 6.04 -9.22
CA PHE A 292 11.00 5.02 -9.65
C PHE A 292 10.50 5.18 -11.08
N ARG A 293 10.65 6.37 -11.68
CA ARG A 293 10.31 6.64 -13.09
C ARG A 293 11.49 6.44 -14.02
N THR A 294 12.70 6.80 -13.58
CA THR A 294 13.91 6.79 -14.40
C THR A 294 14.65 5.46 -14.36
N ASP A 295 14.72 4.81 -13.21
CA ASP A 295 15.32 3.48 -13.01
C ASP A 295 14.54 2.72 -11.91
N PRO A 296 13.39 2.11 -12.27
CA PRO A 296 12.55 1.41 -11.31
C PRO A 296 13.29 0.28 -10.56
N SER A 297 14.13 -0.48 -11.27
CA SER A 297 14.83 -1.62 -10.68
C SER A 297 15.80 -1.18 -9.58
N LEU A 298 16.57 -0.13 -9.82
CA LEU A 298 17.45 0.48 -8.83
C LEU A 298 16.63 1.05 -7.66
N ALA A 299 15.54 1.78 -7.95
CA ALA A 299 14.68 2.38 -6.93
C ALA A 299 14.13 1.32 -5.96
N TYR A 300 13.59 0.22 -6.48
CA TYR A 300 13.10 -0.89 -5.65
C TYR A 300 14.21 -1.54 -4.84
N ALA A 301 15.38 -1.85 -5.45
CA ALA A 301 16.49 -2.46 -4.74
C ALA A 301 17.02 -1.58 -3.60
N VAL A 302 17.18 -0.27 -3.85
CA VAL A 302 17.65 0.69 -2.84
C VAL A 302 16.59 0.92 -1.76
N SER A 303 15.31 1.00 -2.11
CA SER A 303 14.20 1.13 -1.15
C SER A 303 14.15 -0.04 -0.18
N TRP A 304 14.24 -1.27 -0.70
CA TRP A 304 14.31 -2.46 0.15
C TRP A 304 15.55 -2.40 1.05
N GLY A 305 16.72 -2.15 0.49
CA GLY A 305 17.97 -2.14 1.24
C GLY A 305 18.00 -1.09 2.34
N MET A 306 17.46 0.11 2.07
CA MET A 306 17.35 1.18 3.08
C MET A 306 16.36 0.80 4.17
N THR A 307 15.18 0.30 3.81
CA THR A 307 14.17 -0.15 4.78
C THR A 307 14.72 -1.30 5.65
N PHE A 308 15.38 -2.28 5.04
CA PHE A 308 15.99 -3.40 5.76
C PHE A 308 17.11 -2.93 6.69
N TYR A 309 18.00 -2.05 6.22
CA TYR A 309 19.04 -1.47 7.04
C TYR A 309 18.47 -0.68 8.23
N LEU A 310 17.49 0.17 8.00
CA LEU A 310 16.86 0.95 9.06
C LEU A 310 16.15 0.03 10.08
N SER A 311 15.41 -0.97 9.61
CA SER A 311 14.69 -1.89 10.50
C SER A 311 15.63 -2.76 11.37
N GLU A 312 16.83 -3.12 10.88
CA GLU A 312 17.77 -4.00 11.59
C GLU A 312 18.83 -3.24 12.40
N LYS A 313 19.23 -2.04 11.97
CA LYS A 313 20.32 -1.27 12.57
C LYS A 313 19.89 0.02 13.25
N MET A 314 18.73 0.55 12.89
CA MET A 314 18.18 1.80 13.42
C MET A 314 16.68 1.67 13.72
N PRO A 315 16.22 0.61 14.43
CA PRO A 315 14.79 0.31 14.55
C PRO A 315 13.99 1.42 15.23
N GLN A 316 14.56 2.09 16.24
CA GLN A 316 13.87 3.17 16.94
C GLN A 316 13.66 4.39 16.04
N GLN A 317 14.70 4.78 15.29
CA GLN A 317 14.65 5.88 14.32
C GLN A 317 13.68 5.58 13.18
N TYR A 318 13.69 4.33 12.67
CA TYR A 318 12.78 3.92 11.62
C TYR A 318 11.31 3.97 12.09
N HIS A 319 11.03 3.47 13.29
CA HIS A 319 9.67 3.54 13.85
C HIS A 319 9.23 4.99 14.09
N GLN A 320 10.11 5.85 14.62
CA GLN A 320 9.79 7.26 14.79
C GLN A 320 9.52 7.95 13.46
N PHE A 321 10.32 7.62 12.42
CA PHE A 321 10.10 8.14 11.06
C PHE A 321 8.73 7.72 10.52
N LEU A 322 8.35 6.43 10.63
CA LEU A 322 7.03 5.94 10.21
C LEU A 322 5.89 6.63 10.98
N ALA A 323 6.04 6.78 12.29
CA ALA A 323 5.02 7.44 13.11
C ALA A 323 4.83 8.92 12.74
N ASN A 324 5.93 9.64 12.48
CA ASN A 324 5.87 11.03 12.04
C ASN A 324 5.26 11.15 10.64
N ASP A 325 5.63 10.23 9.71
CA ASP A 325 5.08 10.19 8.35
C ASP A 325 3.56 9.95 8.35
N ALA A 326 3.07 9.08 9.23
CA ALA A 326 1.66 8.76 9.35
C ALA A 326 0.82 9.89 9.99
N GLN A 327 1.45 10.78 10.77
CA GLN A 327 0.79 11.89 11.47
C GLN A 327 0.80 13.22 10.69
N ARG A 328 1.31 13.22 9.46
CA ARG A 328 1.27 14.43 8.64
C ARG A 328 -0.16 14.85 8.35
N ASP A 329 -0.34 16.17 8.19
CA ASP A 329 -1.63 16.74 7.87
C ASP A 329 -2.23 16.11 6.61
N ASP A 330 -3.50 15.74 6.68
CA ASP A 330 -4.24 15.20 5.56
C ASP A 330 -4.23 16.20 4.39
N PHE A 331 -4.00 15.68 3.17
CA PHE A 331 -4.01 16.43 1.92
C PHE A 331 -2.96 17.55 1.82
N ALA A 332 -2.01 17.64 2.75
CA ALA A 332 -0.91 18.58 2.68
C ALA A 332 0.09 18.19 1.58
N ASP A 333 0.73 19.21 0.99
CA ASP A 333 1.89 19.00 0.12
C ASP A 333 3.04 18.36 0.88
N TYR A 334 3.79 17.51 0.19
CA TYR A 334 5.00 16.92 0.75
C TYR A 334 6.17 17.15 -0.21
N SER A 335 6.73 18.35 -0.10
CA SER A 335 7.83 18.81 -0.97
C SER A 335 9.11 17.99 -0.76
N SER A 336 9.98 17.98 -1.77
CA SER A 336 11.30 17.32 -1.69
C SER A 336 12.14 17.80 -0.51
N ALA A 337 12.09 19.11 -0.22
CA ALA A 337 12.80 19.70 0.92
C ALA A 337 12.26 19.16 2.25
N GLN A 338 10.95 19.08 2.39
CA GLN A 338 10.30 18.56 3.59
C GLN A 338 10.57 17.07 3.80
N ARG A 339 10.49 16.25 2.73
CA ARG A 339 10.87 14.83 2.79
C ARG A 339 12.29 14.64 3.32
N ALA A 340 13.25 15.40 2.79
CA ALA A 340 14.64 15.34 3.23
C ALA A 340 14.82 15.80 4.68
N GLN A 341 14.10 16.86 5.09
CA GLN A 341 14.15 17.39 6.46
C GLN A 341 13.56 16.38 7.47
N ASP A 342 12.40 15.80 7.18
CA ASP A 342 11.72 14.85 8.06
C ASP A 342 12.56 13.57 8.23
N PHE A 343 13.16 13.07 7.14
CA PHE A 343 14.10 11.96 7.21
C PHE A 343 15.31 12.31 8.08
N ALA A 344 15.92 13.49 7.85
CA ALA A 344 17.10 13.92 8.58
C ALA A 344 16.83 14.11 10.08
N ALA A 345 15.65 14.56 10.46
CA ALA A 345 15.24 14.74 11.84
C ALA A 345 15.22 13.44 12.66
N THR A 346 14.96 12.30 12.00
CA THR A 346 14.87 10.98 12.65
C THR A 346 16.07 10.08 12.37
N CYS A 347 16.52 10.01 11.11
CA CYS A 347 17.54 9.08 10.65
C CYS A 347 18.92 9.72 10.45
N GLY A 348 19.01 11.07 10.61
CA GLY A 348 20.24 11.84 10.46
C GLY A 348 20.44 12.40 9.05
N SER A 349 21.26 13.46 8.98
CA SER A 349 21.52 14.24 7.75
C SER A 349 22.82 13.90 7.05
N LYS A 350 23.66 13.03 7.63
CA LYS A 350 24.96 12.64 7.05
C LYS A 350 24.80 11.50 6.06
N TRP A 351 24.39 11.83 4.84
CA TRP A 351 24.10 10.85 3.78
C TRP A 351 25.29 9.95 3.45
N THR A 352 26.50 10.49 3.41
CA THR A 352 27.73 9.73 3.14
C THR A 352 27.98 8.65 4.18
N ASP A 353 27.73 8.93 5.46
CA ASP A 353 27.91 7.98 6.55
C ASP A 353 26.82 6.91 6.48
N LEU A 354 25.56 7.32 6.20
CA LEU A 354 24.43 6.40 6.05
C LEU A 354 24.65 5.42 4.87
N GLU A 355 25.06 5.96 3.70
CA GLU A 355 25.38 5.15 2.51
C GLU A 355 26.54 4.17 2.78
N ALA A 356 27.61 4.62 3.40
CA ALA A 356 28.75 3.79 3.72
C ALA A 356 28.39 2.66 4.70
N ASN A 357 27.59 2.97 5.73
CA ASN A 357 27.14 2.00 6.72
C ASN A 357 26.16 0.97 6.10
N MET A 358 25.19 1.43 5.32
CA MET A 358 24.25 0.58 4.58
C MET A 358 25.01 -0.33 3.59
N LYS A 359 25.94 0.21 2.78
CA LYS A 359 26.76 -0.55 1.83
C LYS A 359 27.51 -1.67 2.56
N ARG A 360 28.19 -1.34 3.67
CA ARG A 360 28.94 -2.31 4.46
C ARG A 360 28.03 -3.41 5.01
N PHE A 361 26.88 -3.05 5.55
CA PHE A 361 25.91 -4.01 6.06
C PHE A 361 25.39 -4.92 4.94
N ILE A 362 24.90 -4.38 3.83
CA ILE A 362 24.34 -5.14 2.70
C ILE A 362 25.39 -6.09 2.10
N LEU A 363 26.64 -5.64 1.94
CA LEU A 363 27.70 -6.48 1.38
C LEU A 363 28.14 -7.59 2.34
N SER A 364 27.95 -7.46 3.65
CA SER A 364 28.25 -8.48 4.66
C SER A 364 27.19 -9.59 4.76
N LEU A 365 26.01 -9.41 4.18
CA LEU A 365 24.95 -10.42 4.18
C LEU A 365 25.29 -11.57 3.21
N GLU A 366 24.92 -12.82 3.58
CA GLU A 366 25.11 -14.02 2.75
C GLU A 366 23.81 -14.44 2.02
#